data_073a96166edec56e251f9d730f975f87
#
_entry.id   073a96166edec56e251f9d730f975f87
#
_cell.length_a   1.000
_cell.length_b   1.000
_cell.length_c   1.000
_cell.angle_alpha   90.00
_cell.angle_beta   90.00
_cell.angle_gamma   90.00
#
_symmetry.space_group_name_H-M   'P 1'
#
loop_
_entity.id
_entity.type
_entity.pdbx_description
1 polymer ?
#
loop_
_entity_poly.entity_id
_entity_poly.type
_entity_poly.pdbx_seq_one_letter_code
_entity_poly.pdbx_strand_id
1 'polypeptide(L)'
;MAKRPYRVEVNYPKDKKPRYFLVKDVWFKGKKSKIKKSLGTNPPSEDDIKRYTDEFAFEIEFKVAEKKAEFSSNMFNFDYLNLEKVKEIERLRFLYKTFTELLTTNEIEAYEQSFEINYVQGTTSIEGNTFSLQEARDLLVDGIIPKDKPLREINEIQNFKKVKQYRDNYKGKVTIEFIKNLHYMIMDNIDYESAGIFRRTDDIVITGCDLQVAPSLLIEDDLTLIINEYYSSIENNKYTFEQAVLFHYKFEMIHPFADGNGRVGREIFNYMLNRENYPKLLFLGDDREMYIKSLKYGNKDEFEPMVKMFVNLILSQRYEILIKNLRKVVIPQKRGGQMRLTDFDNM
;
A
#
# COMPACT_ATOMS: atom_id res chain seq x y z
N MET A 1 -8.53 23.93 -6.40
CA MET A 1 -8.63 22.86 -7.41
C MET A 1 -7.48 23.01 -8.41
N ALA A 2 -6.56 22.07 -8.47
CA ALA A 2 -5.52 22.10 -9.48
C ALA A 2 -6.16 21.94 -10.87
N LYS A 3 -5.89 22.90 -11.76
CA LYS A 3 -6.33 22.81 -13.16
C LYS A 3 -5.76 21.55 -13.77
N ARG A 4 -6.62 20.61 -14.18
CA ARG A 4 -6.17 19.47 -15.00
C ARG A 4 -5.63 20.05 -16.31
N PRO A 5 -4.38 19.79 -16.69
CA PRO A 5 -3.78 20.40 -17.87
C PRO A 5 -4.19 19.63 -19.14
N TYR A 6 -5.50 19.59 -19.42
CA TYR A 6 -6.00 19.16 -20.72
C TYR A 6 -5.98 20.33 -21.69
N ARG A 7 -5.59 20.06 -22.92
CA ARG A 7 -5.65 21.01 -24.01
C ARG A 7 -6.26 20.37 -25.25
N VAL A 8 -6.77 21.19 -26.17
CA VAL A 8 -7.20 20.72 -27.48
C VAL A 8 -6.04 20.86 -28.47
N GLU A 9 -5.70 19.76 -29.14
CA GLU A 9 -4.80 19.75 -30.31
C GLU A 9 -5.60 19.48 -31.57
N VAL A 10 -5.21 20.15 -32.66
CA VAL A 10 -5.80 19.94 -34.00
C VAL A 10 -4.76 19.26 -34.88
N ASN A 11 -5.17 18.23 -35.57
CA ASN A 11 -4.37 17.57 -36.61
C ASN A 11 -5.02 17.84 -37.98
N TYR A 12 -4.22 18.28 -38.95
CA TYR A 12 -4.63 18.55 -40.33
C TYR A 12 -4.06 17.46 -41.25
N PRO A 13 -4.74 16.28 -41.41
CA PRO A 13 -4.29 15.28 -42.35
C PRO A 13 -4.45 15.78 -43.80
N LYS A 14 -3.50 15.44 -44.69
CA LYS A 14 -3.58 15.77 -46.12
C LYS A 14 -4.94 15.30 -46.68
N ASP A 15 -5.62 16.20 -47.38
CA ASP A 15 -6.88 15.95 -48.10
C ASP A 15 -8.05 15.46 -47.23
N LYS A 16 -8.05 15.70 -45.91
CA LYS A 16 -9.12 15.32 -44.98
C LYS A 16 -9.49 16.48 -44.07
N LYS A 17 -10.72 16.41 -43.51
CA LYS A 17 -11.16 17.37 -42.50
C LYS A 17 -10.25 17.37 -41.27
N PRO A 18 -10.05 18.51 -40.61
CA PRO A 18 -9.28 18.61 -39.39
C PRO A 18 -9.85 17.67 -38.32
N ARG A 19 -8.97 17.11 -37.47
CA ARG A 19 -9.37 16.27 -36.35
C ARG A 19 -8.96 16.91 -35.03
N TYR A 20 -9.88 17.02 -34.12
CA TYR A 20 -9.68 17.61 -32.80
C TYR A 20 -9.44 16.50 -31.76
N PHE A 21 -8.55 16.75 -30.84
CA PHE A 21 -8.18 15.82 -29.78
C PHE A 21 -8.10 16.54 -28.44
N LEU A 22 -8.68 15.96 -27.40
CA LEU A 22 -8.36 16.29 -26.02
C LEU A 22 -7.02 15.62 -25.67
N VAL A 23 -6.07 16.38 -25.17
CA VAL A 23 -4.69 15.89 -24.96
C VAL A 23 -4.22 16.17 -23.55
N LYS A 24 -3.59 15.19 -22.93
CA LYS A 24 -2.83 15.30 -21.70
C LYS A 24 -1.39 14.86 -21.92
N ASP A 25 -0.43 15.73 -21.56
CA ASP A 25 0.98 15.34 -21.55
C ASP A 25 1.29 14.45 -20.35
N VAL A 26 2.11 13.44 -20.59
CA VAL A 26 2.63 12.52 -19.58
C VAL A 26 4.13 12.72 -19.47
N TRP A 27 4.57 13.09 -18.29
CA TRP A 27 5.99 13.24 -17.96
C TRP A 27 6.38 12.27 -16.86
N PHE A 28 7.48 11.57 -17.04
CA PHE A 28 8.01 10.67 -16.03
C PHE A 28 9.53 10.53 -16.19
N LYS A 29 10.31 11.00 -15.19
CA LYS A 29 11.79 10.87 -15.13
C LYS A 29 12.46 11.15 -16.48
N GLY A 30 12.18 12.30 -17.08
CA GLY A 30 12.75 12.74 -18.37
C GLY A 30 12.09 12.16 -19.63
N LYS A 31 11.23 11.15 -19.50
CA LYS A 31 10.44 10.62 -20.62
C LYS A 31 9.17 11.42 -20.82
N LYS A 32 8.79 11.66 -22.08
CA LYS A 32 7.58 12.40 -22.46
C LYS A 32 6.70 11.55 -23.36
N SER A 33 5.39 11.61 -23.13
CA SER A 33 4.37 11.02 -24.00
C SER A 33 3.10 11.88 -23.97
N LYS A 34 2.11 11.54 -24.79
CA LYS A 34 0.83 12.22 -24.85
C LYS A 34 -0.29 11.19 -24.89
N ILE A 35 -1.31 11.41 -24.06
CA ILE A 35 -2.59 10.70 -24.18
C ILE A 35 -3.52 11.57 -24.99
N LYS A 36 -4.12 11.00 -26.04
CA LYS A 36 -5.03 11.70 -26.95
C LYS A 36 -6.38 10.99 -27.00
N LYS A 37 -7.47 11.77 -26.86
CA LYS A 37 -8.84 11.30 -27.05
C LYS A 37 -9.46 12.10 -28.20
N SER A 38 -9.99 11.42 -29.22
CA SER A 38 -10.60 12.08 -30.37
C SER A 38 -11.91 12.79 -29.99
N LEU A 39 -12.07 14.02 -30.44
CA LEU A 39 -13.28 14.83 -30.28
C LEU A 39 -14.06 14.97 -31.61
N GLY A 40 -13.57 14.33 -32.70
CA GLY A 40 -14.21 14.41 -34.01
C GLY A 40 -13.58 15.43 -34.94
N THR A 41 -14.35 15.88 -35.93
CA THR A 41 -13.90 16.78 -37.02
C THR A 41 -14.46 18.20 -36.90
N ASN A 42 -15.39 18.42 -35.99
CA ASN A 42 -15.94 19.77 -35.75
C ASN A 42 -15.14 20.44 -34.61
N PRO A 43 -14.84 21.77 -34.73
CA PRO A 43 -14.18 22.49 -33.65
C PRO A 43 -15.07 22.47 -32.40
N PRO A 44 -14.55 21.97 -31.27
CA PRO A 44 -15.33 21.95 -30.03
C PRO A 44 -15.47 23.36 -29.45
N SER A 45 -16.65 23.71 -28.94
CA SER A 45 -16.87 24.91 -28.14
C SER A 45 -16.23 24.79 -26.76
N GLU A 46 -16.17 25.89 -25.98
CA GLU A 46 -15.68 25.82 -24.60
C GLU A 46 -16.53 24.89 -23.72
N ASP A 47 -17.84 24.89 -23.91
CA ASP A 47 -18.76 23.98 -23.21
C ASP A 47 -18.55 22.53 -23.62
N ASP A 48 -18.29 22.27 -24.91
CA ASP A 48 -17.92 20.93 -25.39
C ASP A 48 -16.61 20.46 -24.75
N ILE A 49 -15.61 21.30 -24.68
CA ILE A 49 -14.32 20.96 -24.06
C ILE A 49 -14.52 20.61 -22.58
N LYS A 50 -15.32 21.39 -21.86
CA LYS A 50 -15.64 21.10 -20.46
C LYS A 50 -16.36 19.77 -20.31
N ARG A 51 -17.40 19.53 -21.11
CA ARG A 51 -18.16 18.26 -21.13
C ARG A 51 -17.26 17.07 -21.44
N TYR A 52 -16.42 17.16 -22.47
CA TYR A 52 -15.49 16.08 -22.84
C TYR A 52 -14.39 15.88 -21.80
N THR A 53 -13.95 16.93 -21.13
CA THR A 53 -12.99 16.82 -20.02
C THR A 53 -13.59 16.00 -18.89
N ASP A 54 -14.83 16.23 -18.51
CA ASP A 54 -15.51 15.46 -17.46
C ASP A 54 -15.84 14.03 -17.91
N GLU A 55 -16.34 13.87 -19.15
CA GLU A 55 -16.71 12.57 -19.71
C GLU A 55 -15.51 11.62 -19.83
N PHE A 56 -14.37 12.12 -20.32
CA PHE A 56 -13.18 11.30 -20.57
C PHE A 56 -12.12 11.34 -19.45
N ALA A 57 -12.38 12.06 -18.37
CA ALA A 57 -11.43 12.26 -17.29
C ALA A 57 -10.85 10.95 -16.74
N PHE A 58 -11.73 9.97 -16.43
CA PHE A 58 -11.28 8.69 -15.91
C PHE A 58 -10.44 7.91 -16.95
N GLU A 59 -10.90 7.84 -18.21
CA GLU A 59 -10.18 7.13 -19.27
C GLU A 59 -8.78 7.73 -19.49
N ILE A 60 -8.67 9.05 -19.45
CA ILE A 60 -7.38 9.73 -19.65
C ILE A 60 -6.45 9.48 -18.45
N GLU A 61 -6.94 9.61 -17.20
CA GLU A 61 -6.10 9.37 -16.03
C GLU A 61 -5.66 7.90 -15.96
N PHE A 62 -6.53 6.97 -16.31
CA PHE A 62 -6.19 5.57 -16.41
C PHE A 62 -5.06 5.31 -17.42
N LYS A 63 -5.16 5.87 -18.63
CA LYS A 63 -4.11 5.76 -19.66
C LYS A 63 -2.82 6.48 -19.26
N VAL A 64 -2.91 7.58 -18.50
CA VAL A 64 -1.72 8.23 -17.92
C VAL A 64 -1.02 7.30 -16.95
N ALA A 65 -1.75 6.63 -16.07
CA ALA A 65 -1.19 5.66 -15.15
C ALA A 65 -0.55 4.46 -15.90
N GLU A 66 -1.21 3.92 -16.92
CA GLU A 66 -0.64 2.86 -17.77
C GLU A 66 0.67 3.31 -18.44
N LYS A 67 0.71 4.54 -18.97
CA LYS A 67 1.93 5.03 -19.63
C LYS A 67 3.07 5.29 -18.65
N LYS A 68 2.76 5.78 -17.46
CA LYS A 68 3.75 5.91 -16.39
C LYS A 68 4.24 4.55 -15.91
N ALA A 69 3.35 3.56 -15.79
CA ALA A 69 3.70 2.19 -15.43
C ALA A 69 4.66 1.55 -16.46
N GLU A 70 4.38 1.72 -17.75
CA GLU A 70 5.28 1.29 -18.83
C GLU A 70 6.67 1.94 -18.73
N PHE A 71 6.73 3.26 -18.44
CA PHE A 71 8.02 3.93 -18.28
C PHE A 71 8.75 3.47 -17.01
N SER A 72 8.04 3.33 -15.91
CA SER A 72 8.61 2.94 -14.61
C SER A 72 9.12 1.50 -14.63
N SER A 73 8.33 0.56 -15.13
CA SER A 73 8.69 -0.86 -15.14
C SER A 73 9.97 -1.17 -15.93
N ASN A 74 10.25 -0.38 -16.98
CA ASN A 74 11.48 -0.51 -17.75
C ASN A 74 12.73 0.09 -17.06
N MET A 75 12.58 0.65 -15.87
CA MET A 75 13.70 1.22 -15.10
C MET A 75 14.19 0.29 -14.00
N PHE A 76 13.43 -0.76 -13.68
CA PHE A 76 13.75 -1.69 -12.61
C PHE A 76 14.39 -2.97 -13.13
N ASN A 77 15.28 -3.52 -12.33
CA ASN A 77 15.72 -4.90 -12.39
C ASN A 77 14.88 -5.72 -11.42
N PHE A 78 14.20 -6.74 -11.89
CA PHE A 78 13.37 -7.65 -11.10
C PHE A 78 13.85 -9.09 -11.27
N ASP A 79 13.78 -9.87 -10.18
CA ASP A 79 14.36 -11.21 -10.12
C ASP A 79 13.26 -12.30 -10.15
N TYR A 80 12.07 -12.01 -9.62
CA TYR A 80 11.01 -13.00 -9.38
C TYR A 80 9.73 -12.76 -10.16
N LEU A 81 9.55 -11.57 -10.71
CA LEU A 81 8.39 -11.19 -11.51
C LEU A 81 8.75 -11.06 -12.98
N ASN A 82 7.77 -11.21 -13.84
CA ASN A 82 7.92 -10.82 -15.24
C ASN A 82 7.48 -9.36 -15.45
N LEU A 83 7.87 -8.79 -16.60
CA LEU A 83 7.58 -7.41 -16.95
C LEU A 83 6.08 -7.06 -16.90
N GLU A 84 5.20 -7.98 -17.28
CA GLU A 84 3.76 -7.73 -17.28
C GLU A 84 3.21 -7.59 -15.85
N LYS A 85 3.67 -8.43 -14.92
CA LYS A 85 3.30 -8.31 -13.50
C LYS A 85 3.85 -7.04 -12.87
N VAL A 86 5.07 -6.65 -13.19
CA VAL A 86 5.63 -5.37 -12.76
C VAL A 86 4.80 -4.20 -13.29
N LYS A 87 4.37 -4.22 -14.56
CA LYS A 87 3.48 -3.20 -15.13
C LYS A 87 2.11 -3.13 -14.43
N GLU A 88 1.53 -4.27 -14.07
CA GLU A 88 0.26 -4.31 -13.33
C GLU A 88 0.37 -3.61 -11.97
N ILE A 89 1.44 -3.90 -11.21
CA ILE A 89 1.67 -3.29 -9.89
C ILE A 89 2.03 -1.80 -10.04
N GLU A 90 2.86 -1.43 -11.01
CA GLU A 90 3.20 -0.03 -11.27
C GLU A 90 1.95 0.75 -11.71
N ARG A 91 1.04 0.14 -12.49
CA ARG A 91 -0.24 0.76 -12.83
C ARG A 91 -1.09 0.99 -11.58
N LEU A 92 -1.20 0.01 -10.68
CA LEU A 92 -1.88 0.17 -9.40
C LEU A 92 -1.27 1.33 -8.59
N ARG A 93 0.06 1.39 -8.51
CA ARG A 93 0.80 2.47 -7.83
C ARG A 93 0.46 3.86 -8.39
N PHE A 94 0.48 4.03 -9.71
CA PHE A 94 0.17 5.33 -10.32
C PHE A 94 -1.31 5.69 -10.26
N LEU A 95 -2.23 4.72 -10.29
CA LEU A 95 -3.64 4.95 -10.03
C LEU A 95 -3.88 5.40 -8.59
N TYR A 96 -3.23 4.75 -7.62
CA TYR A 96 -3.31 5.12 -6.21
C TYR A 96 -2.77 6.54 -5.98
N LYS A 97 -1.60 6.85 -6.52
CA LYS A 97 -1.04 8.20 -6.47
C LYS A 97 -1.99 9.25 -7.07
N THR A 98 -2.56 8.97 -8.25
CA THR A 98 -3.52 9.87 -8.88
C THR A 98 -4.77 10.04 -8.02
N PHE A 99 -5.28 8.97 -7.43
CA PHE A 99 -6.42 8.99 -6.53
C PHE A 99 -6.16 9.89 -5.31
N THR A 100 -5.06 9.67 -4.60
CA THR A 100 -4.71 10.45 -3.40
C THR A 100 -4.44 11.91 -3.70
N GLU A 101 -3.83 12.25 -4.85
CA GLU A 101 -3.61 13.63 -5.30
C GLU A 101 -4.91 14.38 -5.66
N LEU A 102 -6.00 13.66 -5.93
CA LEU A 102 -7.32 14.25 -6.23
C LEU A 102 -8.19 14.46 -4.99
N LEU A 103 -7.87 13.84 -3.87
CA LEU A 103 -8.60 14.00 -2.62
C LEU A 103 -8.24 15.31 -1.92
N THR A 104 -9.22 15.87 -1.21
CA THR A 104 -8.98 16.93 -0.22
C THR A 104 -8.36 16.33 1.04
N THR A 105 -7.79 17.17 1.91
CA THR A 105 -7.19 16.70 3.19
C THR A 105 -8.17 15.86 4.01
N ASN A 106 -9.41 16.33 4.17
CA ASN A 106 -10.42 15.60 4.95
C ASN A 106 -10.83 14.27 4.29
N GLU A 107 -10.86 14.21 2.95
CA GLU A 107 -11.16 12.98 2.22
C GLU A 107 -10.00 11.96 2.34
N ILE A 108 -8.74 12.44 2.34
CA ILE A 108 -7.58 11.58 2.62
C ILE A 108 -7.66 11.02 4.04
N GLU A 109 -7.97 11.86 5.03
CA GLU A 109 -8.13 11.42 6.42
C GLU A 109 -9.23 10.36 6.56
N ALA A 110 -10.39 10.57 5.92
CA ALA A 110 -11.48 9.60 5.93
C ALA A 110 -11.09 8.27 5.25
N TYR A 111 -10.39 8.34 4.12
CA TYR A 111 -9.87 7.17 3.42
C TYR A 111 -8.88 6.39 4.26
N GLU A 112 -7.90 7.07 4.86
CA GLU A 112 -6.88 6.45 5.71
C GLU A 112 -7.50 5.89 7.01
N GLN A 113 -8.49 6.55 7.59
CA GLN A 113 -9.19 6.04 8.77
C GLN A 113 -9.95 4.74 8.46
N SER A 114 -10.66 4.69 7.33
CA SER A 114 -11.35 3.48 6.88
C SER A 114 -10.37 2.33 6.66
N PHE A 115 -9.24 2.59 6.01
CA PHE A 115 -8.19 1.59 5.84
C PHE A 115 -7.65 1.10 7.18
N GLU A 116 -7.31 1.99 8.11
CA GLU A 116 -6.71 1.64 9.40
C GLU A 116 -7.62 0.72 10.24
N ILE A 117 -8.93 0.94 10.23
CA ILE A 117 -9.87 0.07 10.95
C ILE A 117 -9.79 -1.37 10.43
N ASN A 118 -9.84 -1.55 9.11
CA ASN A 118 -9.73 -2.85 8.46
C ASN A 118 -8.35 -3.49 8.69
N TYR A 119 -7.30 -2.69 8.59
CA TYR A 119 -5.92 -3.14 8.76
C TYR A 119 -5.66 -3.60 10.19
N VAL A 120 -6.07 -2.81 11.19
CA VAL A 120 -5.85 -3.14 12.61
C VAL A 120 -6.61 -4.41 12.98
N GLN A 121 -7.90 -4.51 12.62
CA GLN A 121 -8.68 -5.71 12.87
C GLN A 121 -8.05 -6.93 12.19
N GLY A 122 -7.68 -6.83 10.91
CA GLY A 122 -7.09 -7.94 10.17
C GLY A 122 -5.72 -8.38 10.73
N THR A 123 -4.81 -7.42 10.97
CA THR A 123 -3.46 -7.75 11.46
C THR A 123 -3.45 -8.35 12.86
N THR A 124 -4.40 -7.97 13.72
CA THR A 124 -4.55 -8.57 15.07
C THR A 124 -5.29 -9.91 15.02
N SER A 125 -6.27 -10.06 14.12
CA SER A 125 -7.00 -11.32 13.90
C SER A 125 -6.08 -12.45 13.44
N ILE A 126 -5.05 -12.17 12.63
CA ILE A 126 -4.01 -13.16 12.25
C ILE A 126 -3.32 -13.75 13.50
N GLU A 127 -3.13 -12.93 14.53
CA GLU A 127 -2.50 -13.35 15.80
C GLU A 127 -3.50 -13.97 16.80
N GLY A 128 -4.77 -14.07 16.41
CA GLY A 128 -5.82 -14.71 17.21
C GLY A 128 -6.72 -13.76 17.99
N ASN A 129 -6.62 -12.44 17.78
CA ASN A 129 -7.55 -11.46 18.35
C ASN A 129 -8.97 -11.69 17.81
N THR A 130 -9.96 -11.66 18.69
CA THR A 130 -11.35 -12.05 18.40
C THR A 130 -12.28 -10.88 18.08
N PHE A 131 -11.75 -9.67 17.95
CA PHE A 131 -12.55 -8.49 17.59
C PHE A 131 -13.17 -8.63 16.20
N SER A 132 -14.48 -8.38 16.10
CA SER A 132 -15.12 -8.12 14.83
C SER A 132 -14.70 -6.75 14.27
N LEU A 133 -14.91 -6.55 12.97
CA LEU A 133 -14.63 -5.25 12.34
C LEU A 133 -15.45 -4.11 12.97
N GLN A 134 -16.72 -4.38 13.35
CA GLN A 134 -17.56 -3.38 13.99
C GLN A 134 -17.05 -3.03 15.39
N GLU A 135 -16.66 -4.00 16.20
CA GLU A 135 -16.08 -3.75 17.53
C GLU A 135 -14.76 -2.97 17.45
N ALA A 136 -13.90 -3.31 16.46
CA ALA A 136 -12.67 -2.57 16.22
C ALA A 136 -12.96 -1.12 15.82
N ARG A 137 -13.96 -0.89 14.95
CA ARG A 137 -14.43 0.44 14.58
C ARG A 137 -14.93 1.23 15.79
N ASP A 138 -15.84 0.65 16.57
CA ASP A 138 -16.44 1.30 17.74
C ASP A 138 -15.36 1.70 18.75
N LEU A 139 -14.35 0.84 18.96
CA LEU A 139 -13.23 1.13 19.84
C LEU A 139 -12.29 2.20 19.28
N LEU A 140 -11.95 2.12 17.99
CA LEU A 140 -10.98 3.03 17.38
C LEU A 140 -11.56 4.42 17.10
N VAL A 141 -12.84 4.51 16.73
CA VAL A 141 -13.49 5.77 16.34
C VAL A 141 -14.23 6.40 17.54
N ASP A 142 -15.10 5.61 18.20
CA ASP A 142 -16.02 6.12 19.21
C ASP A 142 -15.52 5.90 20.65
N GLY A 143 -14.43 5.14 20.84
CA GLY A 143 -13.87 4.81 22.14
C GLY A 143 -14.74 3.84 22.96
N ILE A 144 -15.69 3.14 22.30
CA ILE A 144 -16.57 2.19 22.95
C ILE A 144 -15.82 0.87 23.17
N ILE A 145 -15.72 0.45 24.44
CA ILE A 145 -15.05 -0.79 24.82
C ILE A 145 -16.08 -1.92 24.85
N PRO A 146 -15.87 -3.01 24.05
CA PRO A 146 -16.72 -4.19 24.12
C PRO A 146 -16.67 -4.84 25.53
N LYS A 147 -17.82 -5.34 26.03
CA LYS A 147 -17.93 -5.86 27.39
C LYS A 147 -17.21 -7.20 27.60
N ASP A 148 -17.16 -8.03 26.57
CA ASP A 148 -16.75 -9.44 26.69
C ASP A 148 -15.38 -9.72 26.05
N LYS A 149 -14.52 -8.70 25.95
CA LYS A 149 -13.18 -8.88 25.39
C LYS A 149 -12.09 -8.81 26.45
N PRO A 150 -11.07 -9.68 26.39
CA PRO A 150 -9.92 -9.60 27.27
C PRO A 150 -9.21 -8.25 27.14
N LEU A 151 -8.68 -7.71 28.24
CA LEU A 151 -7.96 -6.45 28.25
C LEU A 151 -6.77 -6.45 27.27
N ARG A 152 -6.10 -7.60 27.13
CA ARG A 152 -5.02 -7.79 26.15
C ARG A 152 -5.50 -7.49 24.73
N GLU A 153 -6.62 -8.07 24.30
CA GLU A 153 -7.16 -7.87 22.96
C GLU A 153 -7.59 -6.42 22.71
N ILE A 154 -8.15 -5.77 23.75
CA ILE A 154 -8.50 -4.34 23.70
C ILE A 154 -7.23 -3.49 23.47
N ASN A 155 -6.17 -3.75 24.24
CA ASN A 155 -4.89 -3.05 24.09
C ASN A 155 -4.24 -3.30 22.72
N GLU A 156 -4.32 -4.52 22.21
CA GLU A 156 -3.82 -4.86 20.86
C GLU A 156 -4.45 -3.99 19.77
N ILE A 157 -5.75 -3.67 19.86
CA ILE A 157 -6.43 -2.76 18.93
C ILE A 157 -6.07 -1.30 19.21
N GLN A 158 -6.16 -0.85 20.48
CA GLN A 158 -5.95 0.56 20.84
C GLN A 158 -4.53 1.05 20.57
N ASN A 159 -3.53 0.19 20.73
CA ASN A 159 -2.13 0.52 20.55
C ASN A 159 -1.82 1.00 19.11
N PHE A 160 -2.57 0.52 18.12
CA PHE A 160 -2.42 0.97 16.74
C PHE A 160 -2.74 2.45 16.53
N LYS A 161 -3.46 3.11 17.43
CA LYS A 161 -3.60 4.59 17.38
C LYS A 161 -2.24 5.28 17.55
N LYS A 162 -1.40 4.79 18.50
CA LYS A 162 -0.04 5.31 18.72
C LYS A 162 0.88 4.94 17.57
N VAL A 163 0.79 3.69 17.11
CA VAL A 163 1.55 3.20 15.94
C VAL A 163 1.27 4.04 14.71
N LYS A 164 -0.01 4.30 14.40
CA LYS A 164 -0.40 5.15 13.28
C LYS A 164 0.17 6.56 13.41
N GLN A 165 0.01 7.19 14.56
CA GLN A 165 0.52 8.54 14.80
C GLN A 165 2.06 8.61 14.64
N TYR A 166 2.78 7.64 15.17
CA TYR A 166 4.23 7.56 15.03
C TYR A 166 4.64 7.35 13.57
N ARG A 167 4.07 6.34 12.90
CA ARG A 167 4.35 6.00 11.50
C ARG A 167 4.09 7.17 10.56
N ASP A 168 2.95 7.86 10.70
CA ASP A 168 2.55 8.95 9.81
C ASP A 168 3.45 10.20 9.96
N ASN A 169 4.02 10.40 11.16
CA ASN A 169 4.98 11.48 11.43
C ASN A 169 6.42 11.11 11.07
N TYR A 170 6.76 9.82 11.05
CA TYR A 170 8.10 9.36 10.72
C TYR A 170 8.36 9.46 9.21
N LYS A 171 9.45 10.14 8.83
CA LYS A 171 9.82 10.35 7.41
C LYS A 171 11.17 9.74 7.04
N GLY A 172 11.80 9.05 7.99
CA GLY A 172 13.13 8.47 7.84
C GLY A 172 13.16 7.14 7.07
N LYS A 173 14.35 6.57 6.96
CA LYS A 173 14.57 5.19 6.54
C LYS A 173 14.15 4.25 7.69
N VAL A 174 13.83 3.00 7.39
CA VAL A 174 13.69 1.96 8.42
C VAL A 174 15.05 1.79 9.10
N THR A 175 15.05 1.81 10.44
CA THR A 175 16.22 1.65 11.30
C THR A 175 15.87 0.69 12.42
N ILE A 176 16.87 0.17 13.12
CA ILE A 176 16.67 -0.64 14.33
C ILE A 176 15.84 0.12 15.38
N GLU A 177 16.11 1.41 15.55
CA GLU A 177 15.35 2.26 16.47
C GLU A 177 13.86 2.38 16.03
N PHE A 178 13.60 2.57 14.73
CA PHE A 178 12.23 2.59 14.19
C PHE A 178 11.51 1.27 14.50
N ILE A 179 12.17 0.12 14.28
CA ILE A 179 11.65 -1.22 14.57
C ILE A 179 11.32 -1.37 16.06
N LYS A 180 12.25 -1.01 16.94
CA LYS A 180 12.07 -1.07 18.40
C LYS A 180 10.93 -0.17 18.88
N ASN A 181 10.82 1.04 18.34
CA ASN A 181 9.74 1.97 18.67
C ASN A 181 8.36 1.46 18.23
N LEU A 182 8.25 0.86 17.03
CA LEU A 182 7.00 0.21 16.60
C LEU A 182 6.63 -0.91 17.56
N HIS A 183 7.56 -1.78 17.90
CA HIS A 183 7.31 -2.88 18.82
C HIS A 183 6.92 -2.36 20.22
N TYR A 184 7.62 -1.35 20.74
CA TYR A 184 7.29 -0.74 22.03
C TYR A 184 5.82 -0.26 22.08
N MET A 185 5.35 0.39 21.01
CA MET A 185 3.98 0.87 20.93
C MET A 185 2.97 -0.27 20.77
N ILE A 186 3.28 -1.29 19.96
CA ILE A 186 2.42 -2.46 19.75
C ILE A 186 2.22 -3.24 21.05
N MET A 187 3.25 -3.36 21.87
CA MET A 187 3.25 -4.15 23.10
C MET A 187 2.90 -3.32 24.36
N ASP A 188 2.58 -2.04 24.22
CA ASP A 188 2.23 -1.17 25.34
C ASP A 188 1.02 -1.71 26.11
N ASN A 189 1.12 -1.80 27.42
CA ASN A 189 0.13 -2.41 28.31
C ASN A 189 -0.24 -3.88 27.99
N ILE A 190 0.56 -4.58 27.19
CA ILE A 190 0.42 -6.01 26.89
C ILE A 190 1.55 -6.79 27.57
N ASP A 191 2.79 -6.40 27.30
CA ASP A 191 3.99 -6.94 27.90
C ASP A 191 5.04 -5.82 28.06
N TYR A 192 5.01 -5.13 29.17
CA TYR A 192 5.87 -3.98 29.44
C TYR A 192 7.37 -4.36 29.50
N GLU A 193 7.69 -5.57 29.97
CA GLU A 193 9.07 -5.99 30.18
C GLU A 193 9.78 -6.28 28.84
N SER A 194 9.06 -6.75 27.83
CA SER A 194 9.63 -7.07 26.52
C SER A 194 9.43 -5.96 25.47
N ALA A 195 8.61 -4.94 25.77
CA ALA A 195 8.27 -3.89 24.82
C ALA A 195 9.52 -3.13 24.31
N GLY A 196 9.77 -3.19 23.00
CA GLY A 196 10.93 -2.55 22.35
C GLY A 196 12.29 -3.25 22.60
N ILE A 197 12.29 -4.41 23.26
CA ILE A 197 13.51 -5.15 23.63
C ILE A 197 13.60 -6.43 22.82
N PHE A 198 14.75 -6.67 22.19
CA PHE A 198 15.03 -7.91 21.49
C PHE A 198 15.07 -9.10 22.44
N ARG A 199 14.57 -10.26 22.00
CA ARG A 199 14.64 -11.51 22.76
C ARG A 199 16.11 -11.88 23.06
N ARG A 200 16.29 -12.56 24.19
CA ARG A 200 17.60 -13.03 24.66
C ARG A 200 17.73 -14.55 24.64
N THR A 201 16.67 -15.26 24.25
CA THR A 201 16.61 -16.71 24.19
C THR A 201 16.27 -17.17 22.79
N ASP A 202 16.69 -18.39 22.46
CA ASP A 202 16.42 -19.03 21.17
C ASP A 202 15.22 -20.00 21.23
N ASP A 203 14.64 -20.17 22.42
CA ASP A 203 13.49 -21.04 22.69
C ASP A 203 12.16 -20.37 22.25
N ILE A 204 12.04 -20.09 20.95
CA ILE A 204 10.83 -19.50 20.38
C ILE A 204 10.20 -20.49 19.41
N VAL A 205 8.90 -20.70 19.58
CA VAL A 205 8.06 -21.47 18.66
C VAL A 205 7.16 -20.52 17.88
N ILE A 206 7.37 -20.44 16.57
CA ILE A 206 6.44 -19.71 15.70
C ILE A 206 5.22 -20.61 15.44
N THR A 207 4.06 -20.21 15.96
CA THR A 207 2.83 -20.97 15.83
C THR A 207 2.45 -21.21 14.37
N GLY A 208 2.42 -22.46 13.96
CA GLY A 208 2.04 -22.88 12.60
C GLY A 208 3.19 -22.94 11.59
N CYS A 209 4.44 -22.76 12.04
CA CYS A 209 5.60 -22.82 11.18
C CYS A 209 6.76 -23.53 11.90
N ASP A 210 7.29 -24.61 11.32
CA ASP A 210 8.52 -25.27 11.80
C ASP A 210 9.74 -24.46 11.31
N LEU A 211 9.85 -23.23 11.79
CA LEU A 211 10.93 -22.32 11.40
C LEU A 211 12.00 -22.30 12.48
N GLN A 212 13.25 -22.45 12.06
CA GLN A 212 14.39 -22.13 12.88
C GLN A 212 14.66 -20.62 12.77
N VAL A 213 14.41 -19.90 13.85
CA VAL A 213 14.67 -18.45 13.92
C VAL A 213 16.18 -18.18 14.05
N ALA A 214 16.59 -16.96 13.69
CA ALA A 214 17.99 -16.55 13.87
C ALA A 214 18.42 -16.65 15.34
N PRO A 215 19.70 -16.97 15.65
CA PRO A 215 20.21 -16.91 17.00
C PRO A 215 20.04 -15.52 17.62
N SER A 216 19.61 -15.47 18.90
CA SER A 216 19.34 -14.20 19.60
C SER A 216 20.52 -13.26 19.64
N LEU A 217 21.75 -13.78 19.68
CA LEU A 217 22.99 -13.00 19.66
C LEU A 217 23.24 -12.29 18.32
N LEU A 218 22.63 -12.75 17.21
CA LEU A 218 22.85 -12.19 15.87
C LEU A 218 21.72 -11.23 15.43
N ILE A 219 20.66 -11.05 16.23
CA ILE A 219 19.48 -10.27 15.86
C ILE A 219 19.84 -8.86 15.36
N GLU A 220 20.71 -8.15 16.06
CA GLU A 220 21.05 -6.76 15.71
C GLU A 220 21.89 -6.69 14.42
N ASP A 221 22.81 -7.63 14.24
CA ASP A 221 23.64 -7.75 13.04
C ASP A 221 22.79 -8.15 11.83
N ASP A 222 21.90 -9.13 12.00
CA ASP A 222 21.00 -9.61 10.94
C ASP A 222 19.99 -8.53 10.52
N LEU A 223 19.40 -7.78 11.47
CA LEU A 223 18.56 -6.64 11.17
C LEU A 223 19.30 -5.55 10.42
N THR A 224 20.55 -5.24 10.86
CA THR A 224 21.40 -4.28 10.16
C THR A 224 21.71 -4.72 8.74
N LEU A 225 21.98 -6.01 8.54
CA LEU A 225 22.24 -6.59 7.23
C LEU A 225 21.02 -6.43 6.30
N ILE A 226 19.82 -6.87 6.71
CA ILE A 226 18.64 -6.79 5.84
C ILE A 226 18.19 -5.35 5.54
N ILE A 227 18.40 -4.42 6.48
CA ILE A 227 18.14 -2.99 6.27
C ILE A 227 19.09 -2.45 5.19
N ASN A 228 20.38 -2.73 5.29
CA ASN A 228 21.38 -2.29 4.32
C ASN A 228 21.16 -2.92 2.95
N GLU A 229 20.83 -4.21 2.89
CA GLU A 229 20.50 -4.92 1.65
C GLU A 229 19.30 -4.28 0.95
N TYR A 230 18.23 -3.97 1.69
CA TYR A 230 17.05 -3.33 1.12
C TYR A 230 17.40 -2.00 0.45
N TYR A 231 18.05 -1.09 1.19
CA TYR A 231 18.35 0.23 0.63
C TYR A 231 19.39 0.19 -0.49
N SER A 232 20.41 -0.66 -0.37
CA SER A 232 21.37 -0.89 -1.46
C SER A 232 20.68 -1.45 -2.72
N SER A 233 19.74 -2.36 -2.56
CA SER A 233 18.97 -2.91 -3.69
C SER A 233 18.15 -1.83 -4.39
N ILE A 234 17.50 -0.93 -3.64
CA ILE A 234 16.75 0.19 -4.20
C ILE A 234 17.67 1.17 -4.94
N GLU A 235 18.82 1.50 -4.38
CA GLU A 235 19.85 2.35 -5.01
C GLU A 235 20.38 1.74 -6.33
N ASN A 236 20.41 0.40 -6.42
CA ASN A 236 20.75 -0.36 -7.62
C ASN A 236 19.58 -0.65 -8.57
N ASN A 237 18.46 0.08 -8.42
CA ASN A 237 17.24 -0.05 -9.21
C ASN A 237 16.60 -1.46 -9.20
N LYS A 238 16.79 -2.25 -8.14
CA LYS A 238 15.99 -3.45 -7.94
C LYS A 238 14.53 -3.08 -7.71
N TYR A 239 13.63 -3.96 -8.08
CA TYR A 239 12.20 -3.67 -8.04
C TYR A 239 11.69 -3.57 -6.60
N THR A 240 11.29 -2.39 -6.20
CA THR A 240 10.96 -2.01 -4.82
C THR A 240 9.95 -2.95 -4.16
N PHE A 241 8.90 -3.35 -4.88
CA PHE A 241 7.88 -4.25 -4.33
C PHE A 241 8.46 -5.62 -3.98
N GLU A 242 9.28 -6.21 -4.86
CA GLU A 242 9.99 -7.46 -4.56
C GLU A 242 10.89 -7.31 -3.33
N GLN A 243 11.66 -6.23 -3.27
CA GLN A 243 12.57 -6.00 -2.15
C GLN A 243 11.84 -5.81 -0.82
N ALA A 244 10.67 -5.18 -0.83
CA ALA A 244 9.84 -5.06 0.38
C ALA A 244 9.31 -6.42 0.85
N VAL A 245 8.88 -7.30 -0.07
CA VAL A 245 8.45 -8.67 0.26
C VAL A 245 9.62 -9.49 0.83
N LEU A 246 10.81 -9.40 0.22
CA LEU A 246 12.01 -10.11 0.71
C LEU A 246 12.42 -9.60 2.10
N PHE A 247 12.38 -8.28 2.32
CA PHE A 247 12.66 -7.70 3.63
C PHE A 247 11.69 -8.23 4.68
N HIS A 248 10.39 -8.22 4.37
CA HIS A 248 9.36 -8.72 5.28
C HIS A 248 9.61 -10.19 5.65
N TYR A 249 9.87 -11.05 4.66
CA TYR A 249 10.22 -12.45 4.89
C TYR A 249 11.45 -12.59 5.79
N LYS A 250 12.56 -11.90 5.48
CA LYS A 250 13.80 -11.95 6.28
C LYS A 250 13.57 -11.46 7.71
N PHE A 251 12.73 -10.44 7.90
CA PHE A 251 12.34 -9.95 9.23
C PHE A 251 11.60 -11.03 10.03
N GLU A 252 10.64 -11.72 9.41
CA GLU A 252 9.91 -12.82 10.05
C GLU A 252 10.85 -13.99 10.40
N MET A 253 11.90 -14.23 9.60
CA MET A 253 12.92 -15.26 9.87
C MET A 253 13.88 -14.87 11.01
N ILE A 254 14.23 -13.60 11.12
CA ILE A 254 15.03 -13.10 12.25
C ILE A 254 14.24 -13.21 13.55
N HIS A 255 12.95 -12.90 13.49
CA HIS A 255 12.02 -12.97 14.62
C HIS A 255 12.56 -12.28 15.88
N PRO A 256 12.83 -10.96 15.83
CA PRO A 256 13.68 -10.30 16.81
C PRO A 256 13.11 -10.17 18.21
N PHE A 257 11.79 -10.33 18.39
CA PHE A 257 11.10 -10.13 19.66
C PHE A 257 10.53 -11.43 20.21
N ALA A 258 10.16 -11.44 21.50
CA ALA A 258 9.51 -12.57 22.12
C ALA A 258 8.06 -12.78 21.64
N ASP A 259 7.34 -11.69 21.36
CA ASP A 259 5.99 -11.64 20.80
C ASP A 259 5.87 -10.41 19.88
N GLY A 260 4.80 -10.30 19.09
CA GLY A 260 4.51 -9.10 18.28
C GLY A 260 5.28 -8.96 16.97
N ASN A 261 6.13 -9.92 16.59
CA ASN A 261 6.93 -9.86 15.36
C ASN A 261 6.08 -9.70 14.12
N GLY A 262 5.05 -10.51 13.93
CA GLY A 262 4.17 -10.44 12.78
C GLY A 262 3.50 -9.07 12.63
N ARG A 263 3.01 -8.48 13.73
CA ARG A 263 2.41 -7.13 13.74
C ARG A 263 3.43 -6.06 13.33
N VAL A 264 4.65 -6.11 13.88
CA VAL A 264 5.75 -5.20 13.52
C VAL A 264 6.18 -5.39 12.06
N GLY A 265 6.38 -6.63 11.62
CA GLY A 265 6.81 -6.93 10.25
C GLY A 265 5.81 -6.42 9.20
N ARG A 266 4.49 -6.59 9.43
CA ARG A 266 3.44 -6.09 8.55
C ARG A 266 3.36 -4.55 8.57
N GLU A 267 3.62 -3.90 9.70
CA GLU A 267 3.72 -2.43 9.78
C GLU A 267 4.90 -1.89 8.97
N ILE A 268 6.08 -2.50 9.11
CA ILE A 268 7.27 -2.12 8.35
C ILE A 268 7.03 -2.29 6.85
N PHE A 269 6.44 -3.42 6.46
CA PHE A 269 6.11 -3.70 5.06
C PHE A 269 5.20 -2.61 4.47
N ASN A 270 4.11 -2.28 5.15
CA ASN A 270 3.19 -1.23 4.73
C ASN A 270 3.83 0.17 4.76
N TYR A 271 4.72 0.44 5.71
CA TYR A 271 5.51 1.65 5.72
C TYR A 271 6.39 1.77 4.46
N MET A 272 7.11 0.70 4.10
CA MET A 272 7.94 0.66 2.90
C MET A 272 7.12 0.89 1.63
N LEU A 273 5.97 0.21 1.49
CA LEU A 273 5.07 0.38 0.34
C LEU A 273 4.57 1.81 0.21
N ASN A 274 4.08 2.39 1.31
CA ASN A 274 3.50 3.73 1.32
C ASN A 274 4.54 4.81 0.96
N ARG A 275 5.78 4.67 1.45
CA ARG A 275 6.90 5.58 1.11
C ARG A 275 7.16 5.66 -0.39
N GLU A 276 6.86 4.62 -1.12
CA GLU A 276 7.05 4.53 -2.57
C GLU A 276 5.73 4.76 -3.35
N ASN A 277 4.68 5.24 -2.67
CA ASN A 277 3.35 5.50 -3.21
C ASN A 277 2.60 4.25 -3.70
N TYR A 278 2.91 3.07 -3.18
CA TYR A 278 2.03 1.91 -3.31
C TYR A 278 0.89 2.00 -2.29
N PRO A 279 -0.31 1.49 -2.61
CA PRO A 279 -1.33 1.31 -1.58
C PRO A 279 -0.84 0.32 -0.52
N LYS A 280 -1.24 0.54 0.71
CA LYS A 280 -0.99 -0.41 1.81
C LYS A 280 -1.79 -1.69 1.59
N LEU A 281 -1.25 -2.83 2.03
CA LEU A 281 -1.85 -4.16 1.96
C LEU A 281 -2.62 -4.45 3.25
N LEU A 282 -3.81 -5.03 3.13
CA LEU A 282 -4.52 -5.62 4.25
C LEU A 282 -4.02 -7.04 4.49
N PHE A 283 -3.88 -7.38 5.76
CA PHE A 283 -3.59 -8.73 6.21
C PHE A 283 -4.80 -9.20 7.01
N LEU A 284 -5.70 -9.93 6.36
CA LEU A 284 -6.97 -10.35 6.93
C LEU A 284 -6.83 -11.72 7.61
N GLY A 285 -7.64 -11.97 8.64
CA GLY A 285 -7.65 -13.25 9.34
C GLY A 285 -7.93 -14.43 8.41
N ASP A 286 -8.81 -14.24 7.43
CA ASP A 286 -9.15 -15.25 6.41
C ASP A 286 -7.98 -15.56 5.48
N ASP A 287 -7.05 -14.63 5.29
CA ASP A 287 -5.84 -14.83 4.47
C ASP A 287 -4.69 -15.49 5.24
N ARG A 288 -4.85 -15.76 6.54
CA ARG A 288 -3.78 -16.24 7.44
C ARG A 288 -3.07 -17.49 6.90
N GLU A 289 -3.82 -18.49 6.48
CA GLU A 289 -3.24 -19.74 5.99
C GLU A 289 -2.42 -19.50 4.71
N MET A 290 -2.95 -18.70 3.79
CA MET A 290 -2.26 -18.34 2.55
C MET A 290 -1.01 -17.51 2.84
N TYR A 291 -1.09 -16.55 3.76
CA TYR A 291 0.03 -15.72 4.18
C TYR A 291 1.16 -16.56 4.80
N ILE A 292 0.86 -17.44 5.76
CA ILE A 292 1.86 -18.35 6.36
C ILE A 292 2.45 -19.30 5.31
N LYS A 293 1.61 -19.84 4.42
CA LYS A 293 2.08 -20.69 3.32
C LYS A 293 3.07 -19.97 2.43
N SER A 294 2.87 -18.67 2.18
CA SER A 294 3.80 -17.89 1.37
C SER A 294 5.17 -17.75 1.99
N LEU A 295 5.22 -17.47 3.30
CA LEU A 295 6.49 -17.40 4.02
C LEU A 295 7.22 -18.78 3.99
N LYS A 296 6.48 -19.88 4.02
CA LYS A 296 7.08 -21.24 3.89
C LYS A 296 7.75 -21.50 2.53
N TYR A 297 7.34 -20.82 1.46
CA TYR A 297 8.09 -20.87 0.20
C TYR A 297 9.48 -20.25 0.35
N GLY A 298 9.59 -19.11 1.02
CA GLY A 298 10.89 -18.48 1.31
C GLY A 298 11.86 -19.42 2.03
N ASN A 299 11.38 -20.28 2.95
CA ASN A 299 12.21 -21.24 3.67
C ASN A 299 12.83 -22.34 2.78
N LYS A 300 12.32 -22.49 1.59
CA LYS A 300 12.84 -23.43 0.57
C LYS A 300 13.63 -22.70 -0.51
N ASP A 301 13.96 -21.42 -0.31
CA ASP A 301 14.52 -20.54 -1.31
C ASP A 301 13.63 -20.36 -2.57
N GLU A 302 12.33 -20.66 -2.45
CA GLU A 302 11.33 -20.51 -3.50
C GLU A 302 10.71 -19.09 -3.43
N PHE A 303 11.49 -18.04 -3.69
CA PHE A 303 11.03 -16.66 -3.55
C PHE A 303 10.02 -16.24 -4.62
N GLU A 304 10.06 -16.82 -5.82
CA GLU A 304 9.13 -16.48 -6.89
C GLU A 304 7.66 -16.75 -6.53
N PRO A 305 7.25 -17.94 -6.02
CA PRO A 305 5.90 -18.18 -5.56
C PRO A 305 5.49 -17.26 -4.40
N MET A 306 6.40 -16.97 -3.47
CA MET A 306 6.18 -16.05 -2.36
C MET A 306 5.86 -14.64 -2.86
N VAL A 307 6.72 -14.07 -3.69
CA VAL A 307 6.53 -12.70 -4.27
C VAL A 307 5.23 -12.64 -5.08
N LYS A 308 4.97 -13.62 -5.93
CA LYS A 308 3.72 -13.69 -6.73
C LYS A 308 2.47 -13.70 -5.86
N MET A 309 2.53 -14.32 -4.69
CA MET A 309 1.39 -14.34 -3.80
C MET A 309 1.11 -12.95 -3.21
N PHE A 310 2.12 -12.23 -2.73
CA PHE A 310 1.94 -10.84 -2.27
C PHE A 310 1.43 -9.92 -3.39
N VAL A 311 1.90 -10.13 -4.63
CA VAL A 311 1.38 -9.43 -5.82
C VAL A 311 -0.10 -9.72 -6.05
N ASN A 312 -0.49 -10.99 -6.03
CA ASN A 312 -1.89 -11.36 -6.23
C ASN A 312 -2.77 -10.80 -5.12
N LEU A 313 -2.29 -10.81 -3.87
CA LEU A 313 -3.02 -10.28 -2.73
C LEU A 313 -3.26 -8.76 -2.85
N ILE A 314 -2.24 -7.98 -3.17
CA ILE A 314 -2.42 -6.53 -3.32
C ILE A 314 -3.29 -6.17 -4.53
N LEU A 315 -3.16 -6.89 -5.64
CA LEU A 315 -3.99 -6.67 -6.82
C LEU A 315 -5.46 -7.03 -6.55
N SER A 316 -5.74 -8.18 -5.93
CA SER A 316 -7.10 -8.60 -5.59
C SER A 316 -7.79 -7.67 -4.61
N GLN A 317 -7.08 -7.21 -3.59
CA GLN A 317 -7.64 -6.33 -2.57
C GLN A 317 -7.79 -4.88 -3.02
N ARG A 318 -6.89 -4.37 -3.87
CA ARG A 318 -6.79 -2.91 -4.07
C ARG A 318 -7.21 -2.45 -5.46
N TYR A 319 -7.09 -3.28 -6.48
CA TYR A 319 -7.25 -2.82 -7.85
C TYR A 319 -8.67 -2.36 -8.18
N GLU A 320 -9.68 -3.22 -8.00
CA GLU A 320 -11.07 -2.91 -8.34
C GLU A 320 -11.65 -1.79 -7.45
N ILE A 321 -11.32 -1.81 -6.16
CA ILE A 321 -11.74 -0.80 -5.19
C ILE A 321 -11.18 0.57 -5.58
N LEU A 322 -9.89 0.61 -5.93
CA LEU A 322 -9.24 1.84 -6.37
C LEU A 322 -9.85 2.38 -7.67
N ILE A 323 -10.13 1.52 -8.64
CA ILE A 323 -10.82 1.91 -9.89
C ILE A 323 -12.19 2.53 -9.59
N LYS A 324 -12.98 1.89 -8.71
CA LYS A 324 -14.29 2.38 -8.29
C LYS A 324 -14.18 3.75 -7.62
N ASN A 325 -13.25 3.90 -6.68
CA ASN A 325 -13.04 5.15 -5.95
C ASN A 325 -12.49 6.26 -6.87
N LEU A 326 -11.54 5.94 -7.74
CA LEU A 326 -11.01 6.90 -8.70
C LEU A 326 -12.09 7.43 -9.65
N ARG A 327 -13.03 6.60 -10.10
CA ARG A 327 -14.17 7.05 -10.90
C ARG A 327 -15.05 8.07 -10.17
N LYS A 328 -15.24 7.89 -8.85
CA LYS A 328 -16.02 8.82 -8.03
C LYS A 328 -15.34 10.19 -7.92
N VAL A 329 -14.01 10.23 -7.75
CA VAL A 329 -13.28 11.47 -7.46
C VAL A 329 -12.82 12.22 -8.70
N VAL A 330 -12.69 11.54 -9.84
CA VAL A 330 -12.16 12.10 -11.08
C VAL A 330 -13.08 13.15 -11.69
N ILE A 331 -14.42 13.06 -11.48
CA ILE A 331 -15.43 13.97 -12.04
C ILE A 331 -15.94 14.90 -10.92
N PRO A 332 -15.40 16.13 -10.78
CA PRO A 332 -15.76 17.02 -9.68
C PRO A 332 -17.24 17.38 -9.60
N GLN A 333 -17.94 17.45 -10.76
CA GLN A 333 -19.35 17.81 -10.82
C GLN A 333 -20.31 16.70 -10.34
N LYS A 334 -19.84 15.44 -10.31
CA LYS A 334 -20.59 14.29 -9.76
C LYS A 334 -20.33 14.08 -8.26
N ARG A 335 -19.42 14.87 -7.67
CA ARG A 335 -19.22 14.89 -6.23
C ARG A 335 -20.44 15.57 -5.59
N GLY A 336 -21.36 14.79 -5.06
CA GLY A 336 -22.51 15.28 -4.28
C GLY A 336 -22.14 15.85 -2.91
N GLY A 337 -20.89 16.33 -2.74
CA GLY A 337 -20.31 16.83 -1.50
C GLY A 337 -18.94 16.20 -1.22
N GLN A 338 -18.40 16.48 -0.03
CA GLN A 338 -17.17 15.87 0.49
C GLN A 338 -17.41 14.38 0.79
N MET A 339 -16.52 13.50 0.33
CA MET A 339 -16.58 12.08 0.65
C MET A 339 -16.36 11.86 2.16
N ARG A 340 -17.16 10.97 2.74
CA ARG A 340 -17.14 10.62 4.17
C ARG A 340 -16.50 9.25 4.36
N LEU A 341 -16.24 8.88 5.62
CA LEU A 341 -15.74 7.56 6.01
C LEU A 341 -16.55 6.42 5.36
N THR A 342 -17.88 6.52 5.38
CA THR A 342 -18.80 5.54 4.81
C THR A 342 -18.71 5.36 3.29
N ASP A 343 -18.17 6.34 2.58
CA ASP A 343 -17.98 6.25 1.11
C ASP A 343 -16.81 5.34 0.74
N PHE A 344 -15.95 4.99 1.71
CA PHE A 344 -14.79 4.11 1.60
C PHE A 344 -14.93 2.77 2.33
N ASP A 345 -16.09 2.48 2.94
CA ASP A 345 -16.31 1.28 3.77
C ASP A 345 -16.26 -0.06 3.00
N ASN A 346 -16.14 -0.04 1.70
CA ASN A 346 -15.99 -1.23 0.87
C ASN A 346 -14.52 -1.56 0.52
N MET A 347 -13.60 -1.17 1.40
CA MET A 347 -12.18 -1.51 1.27
C MET A 347 -11.82 -2.73 2.06
#